data_bf2e9172d2db04d2dde753762d30e321
#
_entry.id   bf2e9172d2db04d2dde753762d30e321
#
_cell.length_a   1.000
_cell.length_b   1.000
_cell.length_c   1.000
_cell.angle_alpha   90.00
_cell.angle_beta   90.00
_cell.angle_gamma   90.00
#
_symmetry.space_group_name_H-M   'P 1'
#
loop_
_entity.id
_entity.type
_entity.pdbx_description
1 polymer ?
#
loop_
_entity_poly.entity_id
_entity_poly.type
_entity_poly.pdbx_seq_one_letter_code
_entity_poly.pdbx_strand_id
1 'polypeptide(L)'
;MPVPIPRVHYKLLAPFLKNRASGLPCPKWTAFQTTAAFLKMDVQKVGGGRWKFTPPPPGTTPAWTKRCTPLILPEPKTVRMSHNDALTARKKMRNEWAWDELTFVPE
;
A
#
# COMPACT_ATOMS: atom_id res chain seq x y z
N MET A 1 -3.86 14.62 10.39
CA MET A 1 -2.70 15.25 9.74
C MET A 1 -2.09 14.31 8.71
N PRO A 2 -1.74 14.79 7.50
CA PRO A 2 -1.02 13.96 6.55
C PRO A 2 0.36 13.56 7.09
N VAL A 3 0.79 12.36 6.74
CA VAL A 3 2.09 11.84 7.18
C VAL A 3 3.12 12.13 6.09
N PRO A 4 4.20 12.88 6.37
CA PRO A 4 5.25 13.09 5.37
C PRO A 4 6.07 11.83 5.16
N ILE A 5 6.31 11.49 3.91
CA ILE A 5 7.14 10.33 3.53
C ILE A 5 8.08 10.74 2.40
N PRO A 6 9.22 10.03 2.24
CA PRO A 6 10.12 10.31 1.14
C PRO A 6 9.42 10.28 -0.20
N ARG A 7 9.84 11.14 -1.12
CA ARG A 7 9.20 11.28 -2.42
C ARG A 7 9.14 9.99 -3.22
N VAL A 8 10.15 9.14 -3.10
CA VAL A 8 10.17 7.87 -3.83
C VAL A 8 9.00 6.99 -3.42
N HIS A 9 8.67 6.95 -2.13
CA HIS A 9 7.54 6.18 -1.61
C HIS A 9 6.22 6.90 -1.90
N TYR A 10 6.20 8.23 -1.81
CA TYR A 10 5.01 9.00 -2.13
C TYR A 10 4.60 8.81 -3.60
N LYS A 11 5.57 8.87 -4.52
CA LYS A 11 5.29 8.69 -5.95
C LYS A 11 4.74 7.31 -6.25
N LEU A 12 5.17 6.30 -5.51
CA LEU A 12 4.63 4.95 -5.66
C LEU A 12 3.20 4.86 -5.16
N LEU A 13 2.92 5.46 -4.00
CA LEU A 13 1.61 5.34 -3.35
C LEU A 13 0.56 6.29 -3.92
N ALA A 14 0.95 7.47 -4.39
CA ALA A 14 0.00 8.50 -4.79
C ALA A 14 -1.09 8.01 -5.78
N PRO A 15 -0.75 7.23 -6.81
CA PRO A 15 -1.79 6.73 -7.71
C PRO A 15 -2.80 5.81 -7.05
N PHE A 16 -2.38 5.07 -6.00
CA PHE A 16 -3.30 4.23 -5.23
C PHE A 16 -4.23 5.04 -4.34
N LEU A 17 -3.83 6.24 -3.97
CA LEU A 17 -4.60 7.09 -3.07
C LEU A 17 -5.61 7.96 -3.82
N LYS A 18 -5.37 8.24 -5.09
CA LYS A 18 -6.26 9.06 -5.91
C LYS A 18 -7.48 8.26 -6.34
N ASN A 19 -8.63 8.92 -6.37
CA ASN A 19 -9.88 8.27 -6.76
C ASN A 19 -10.09 8.33 -8.28
N ARG A 20 -9.18 7.74 -9.04
CA ARG A 20 -9.27 7.68 -10.50
C ARG A 20 -9.24 6.25 -10.98
N ALA A 21 -10.17 5.90 -11.85
CA ALA A 21 -10.25 4.56 -12.41
C ALA A 21 -9.15 4.29 -13.43
N SER A 22 -8.61 5.31 -14.08
CA SER A 22 -7.58 5.18 -15.10
C SER A 22 -6.24 5.69 -14.59
N GLY A 23 -5.15 5.27 -15.23
CA GLY A 23 -3.83 5.78 -14.93
C GLY A 23 -3.14 5.16 -13.74
N LEU A 24 -3.62 4.02 -13.23
CA LEU A 24 -2.89 3.31 -12.19
C LEU A 24 -1.59 2.76 -12.77
N PRO A 25 -0.44 3.11 -12.20
CA PRO A 25 0.81 2.53 -12.65
C PRO A 25 0.91 1.07 -12.25
N CYS A 26 1.78 0.35 -12.93
CA CYS A 26 2.09 -1.02 -12.59
C CYS A 26 3.47 -1.04 -11.92
N PRO A 27 3.56 -0.76 -10.62
CA PRO A 27 4.85 -0.68 -9.95
C PRO A 27 5.49 -2.05 -9.85
N LYS A 28 6.81 -2.06 -9.69
CA LYS A 28 7.52 -3.30 -9.41
C LYS A 28 7.06 -3.82 -8.06
N TRP A 29 6.84 -5.14 -7.99
CA TRP A 29 6.39 -5.77 -6.75
C TRP A 29 7.39 -5.53 -5.61
N THR A 30 8.69 -5.62 -5.90
CA THR A 30 9.71 -5.37 -4.89
C THR A 30 9.69 -3.94 -4.38
N ALA A 31 9.42 -2.96 -5.25
CA ALA A 31 9.30 -1.57 -4.83
C ALA A 31 8.08 -1.36 -3.94
N PHE A 32 6.97 -2.01 -4.26
CA PHE A 32 5.76 -1.98 -3.44
C PHE A 32 6.04 -2.55 -2.04
N GLN A 33 6.72 -3.69 -1.97
CA GLN A 33 7.10 -4.31 -0.71
C GLN A 33 8.04 -3.41 0.11
N THR A 34 9.00 -2.77 -0.56
CA THR A 34 9.94 -1.86 0.11
C THR A 34 9.22 -0.67 0.72
N THR A 35 8.25 -0.10 0.01
CA THR A 35 7.45 1.00 0.54
C THR A 35 6.61 0.55 1.73
N ALA A 36 6.01 -0.63 1.66
CA ALA A 36 5.26 -1.17 2.78
C ALA A 36 6.15 -1.37 4.01
N ALA A 37 7.35 -1.90 3.81
CA ALA A 37 8.30 -2.07 4.92
C ALA A 37 8.74 -0.72 5.49
N PHE A 38 8.93 0.29 4.66
CA PHE A 38 9.24 1.64 5.13
C PHE A 38 8.14 2.17 6.06
N LEU A 39 6.89 1.85 5.77
CA LEU A 39 5.75 2.26 6.58
C LEU A 39 5.57 1.38 7.84
N LYS A 40 6.56 0.55 8.15
CA LYS A 40 6.56 -0.32 9.34
C LYS A 40 5.52 -1.44 9.28
N MET A 41 5.08 -1.79 8.09
CA MET A 41 4.22 -2.96 7.93
C MET A 41 5.03 -4.24 8.02
N ASP A 42 4.42 -5.28 8.57
CA ASP A 42 4.99 -6.61 8.55
C ASP A 42 4.55 -7.28 7.24
N VAL A 43 5.50 -7.61 6.38
CA VAL A 43 5.24 -8.19 5.07
C VAL A 43 5.65 -9.66 5.11
N GLN A 44 4.68 -10.57 4.99
CA GLN A 44 4.93 -12.00 5.08
C GLN A 44 4.31 -12.74 3.92
N LYS A 45 5.04 -13.71 3.38
CA LYS A 45 4.49 -14.63 2.39
C LYS A 45 3.66 -15.69 3.10
N VAL A 46 2.40 -15.85 2.68
CA VAL A 46 1.50 -16.89 3.19
C VAL A 46 1.25 -17.90 2.08
N GLY A 47 0.67 -19.04 2.42
CA GLY A 47 0.45 -20.09 1.43
C GLY A 47 -0.42 -19.66 0.25
N GLY A 48 -0.32 -20.40 -0.86
CA GLY A 48 -1.17 -20.14 -2.04
C GLY A 48 -0.75 -18.97 -2.90
N GLY A 49 0.53 -18.58 -2.87
CA GLY A 49 1.01 -17.46 -3.68
C GLY A 49 0.47 -16.10 -3.24
N ARG A 50 0.22 -15.94 -1.95
CA ARG A 50 -0.32 -14.70 -1.38
C ARG A 50 0.69 -14.07 -0.43
N TRP A 51 0.56 -12.76 -0.25
CA TRP A 51 1.36 -11.99 0.69
C TRP A 51 0.46 -11.25 1.65
N LYS A 52 0.85 -11.21 2.93
CA LYS A 52 0.12 -10.53 3.99
C LYS A 52 0.86 -9.28 4.41
N PHE A 53 0.17 -8.15 4.39
CA PHE A 53 0.69 -6.85 4.81
C PHE A 53 -0.03 -6.45 6.09
N THR A 54 0.66 -6.50 7.21
CA THR A 54 0.07 -6.20 8.52
C THR A 54 0.52 -4.81 8.97
N PRO A 55 -0.41 -3.87 9.18
CA PRO A 55 -0.07 -2.54 9.68
C PRO A 55 0.51 -2.61 11.09
N PRO A 56 1.30 -1.59 11.52
CA PRO A 56 1.74 -1.52 12.90
C PRO A 56 0.56 -1.29 13.83
N PRO A 57 0.67 -1.65 15.13
CA PRO A 57 -0.39 -1.42 16.10
C PRO A 57 -0.75 0.05 16.23
N PRO A 58 -2.01 0.38 16.56
CA PRO A 58 -2.41 1.77 16.81
C PRO A 58 -1.54 2.42 17.89
N GLY A 59 -1.17 3.67 17.69
CA GLY A 59 -0.39 4.42 18.65
C GLY A 59 1.12 4.21 18.59
N THR A 60 1.62 3.34 17.71
CA THR A 60 3.05 3.04 17.61
C THR A 60 3.81 4.06 16.78
N THR A 61 3.17 4.72 15.87
CA THR A 61 3.68 5.82 15.07
C THR A 61 2.52 6.75 14.80
N PRO A 62 2.73 7.92 14.19
CA PRO A 62 1.58 8.71 13.79
C PRO A 62 0.56 7.79 13.12
N ALA A 63 -0.68 7.82 13.57
CA ALA A 63 -1.70 6.90 13.10
C ALA A 63 -1.98 7.15 11.62
N TRP A 64 -1.16 6.57 10.75
CA TRP A 64 -1.34 6.68 9.32
C TRP A 64 -2.42 5.73 8.80
N THR A 65 -2.88 4.79 9.63
CA THR A 65 -4.09 4.02 9.33
C THR A 65 -5.07 4.14 10.48
N LYS A 66 -6.34 4.14 10.15
CA LYS A 66 -7.41 4.12 11.16
C LYS A 66 -7.76 2.70 11.58
N ARG A 67 -7.31 1.72 10.84
CA ARG A 67 -7.58 0.31 11.08
C ARG A 67 -6.28 -0.47 10.93
N CYS A 68 -6.15 -1.52 11.70
CA CYS A 68 -4.97 -2.39 11.66
C CYS A 68 -5.31 -3.74 11.04
N THR A 69 -6.23 -3.77 10.10
CA THR A 69 -6.63 -4.99 9.40
C THR A 69 -5.56 -5.39 8.40
N PRO A 70 -5.02 -6.61 8.48
CA PRO A 70 -4.04 -7.06 7.48
C PRO A 70 -4.65 -7.12 6.08
N LEU A 71 -3.86 -6.78 5.08
CA LEU A 71 -4.23 -6.96 3.67
C LEU A 71 -3.56 -8.20 3.12
N ILE A 72 -4.31 -8.98 2.36
CA ILE A 72 -3.77 -10.14 1.66
C ILE A 72 -3.88 -9.85 0.17
N LEU A 73 -2.73 -9.84 -0.51
CA LEU A 73 -2.65 -9.57 -1.93
C LEU A 73 -2.02 -10.77 -2.65
N PRO A 74 -2.49 -11.10 -3.86
CA PRO A 74 -1.87 -12.14 -4.65
C PRO A 74 -0.50 -11.70 -5.14
N GLU A 75 0.45 -12.64 -5.21
CA GLU A 75 1.76 -12.36 -5.79
C GLU A 75 1.61 -12.14 -7.29
N PRO A 76 2.16 -11.06 -7.85
CA PRO A 76 2.11 -10.85 -9.29
C PRO A 76 2.84 -11.96 -10.04
N LYS A 77 2.34 -12.29 -11.23
CA LYS A 77 2.97 -13.31 -12.08
C LYS A 77 4.23 -12.79 -12.77
N THR A 78 4.42 -11.47 -12.78
CA THR A 78 5.57 -10.83 -13.41
C THR A 78 6.26 -9.93 -12.40
N VAL A 79 7.37 -9.32 -12.79
CA VAL A 79 8.12 -8.40 -11.93
C VAL A 79 7.26 -7.21 -11.49
N ARG A 80 6.31 -6.80 -12.32
CA ARG A 80 5.42 -5.68 -12.02
C ARG A 80 4.03 -6.16 -11.69
N MET A 81 3.35 -5.40 -10.84
CA MET A 81 1.93 -5.63 -10.57
C MET A 81 1.13 -5.37 -11.85
N SER A 82 0.15 -6.20 -12.13
CA SER A 82 -0.78 -5.96 -13.23
C SER A 82 -1.75 -4.83 -12.87
N HIS A 83 -2.47 -4.32 -13.88
CA HIS A 83 -3.50 -3.31 -13.64
C HIS A 83 -4.56 -3.82 -12.66
N ASN A 84 -4.97 -5.08 -12.80
CA ASN A 84 -5.96 -5.69 -11.91
C ASN A 84 -5.42 -5.83 -10.50
N ASP A 85 -4.15 -6.19 -10.34
CA ASP A 85 -3.52 -6.27 -9.02
C ASP A 85 -3.50 -4.89 -8.35
N ALA A 86 -3.17 -3.85 -9.11
CA ALA A 86 -3.14 -2.49 -8.60
C ALA A 86 -4.54 -2.01 -8.19
N LEU A 87 -5.56 -2.32 -8.98
CA LEU A 87 -6.95 -1.98 -8.63
C LEU A 87 -7.39 -2.68 -7.35
N THR A 88 -7.05 -3.96 -7.21
CA THR A 88 -7.39 -4.74 -6.02
C THR A 88 -6.72 -4.13 -4.79
N ALA A 89 -5.42 -3.81 -4.90
CA ALA A 89 -4.69 -3.20 -3.80
C ALA A 89 -5.32 -1.85 -3.41
N ARG A 90 -5.67 -1.01 -4.39
CA ARG A 90 -6.29 0.28 -4.11
C ARG A 90 -7.60 0.15 -3.36
N LYS A 91 -8.46 -0.75 -3.81
CA LYS A 91 -9.75 -0.98 -3.13
C LYS A 91 -9.57 -1.44 -1.70
N LYS A 92 -8.65 -2.37 -1.47
CA LYS A 92 -8.38 -2.88 -0.13
C LYS A 92 -7.80 -1.80 0.78
N MET A 93 -6.87 -0.99 0.28
CA MET A 93 -6.30 0.11 1.05
C MET A 93 -7.38 1.10 1.50
N ARG A 94 -8.33 1.42 0.63
CA ARG A 94 -9.43 2.30 0.98
C ARG A 94 -10.39 1.67 1.97
N ASN A 95 -10.78 0.44 1.74
CA ASN A 95 -11.79 -0.23 2.56
C ASN A 95 -11.25 -0.65 3.91
N GLU A 96 -10.02 -1.18 3.93
CA GLU A 96 -9.45 -1.74 5.17
C GLU A 96 -8.64 -0.73 5.96
N TRP A 97 -7.94 0.20 5.28
CA TRP A 97 -7.07 1.16 5.95
C TRP A 97 -7.62 2.60 5.91
N ALA A 98 -8.66 2.84 5.14
CA ALA A 98 -9.24 4.17 4.97
C ALA A 98 -8.24 5.21 4.43
N TRP A 99 -7.28 4.77 3.62
CA TRP A 99 -6.32 5.67 2.99
C TRP A 99 -6.97 6.47 1.87
N ASP A 100 -6.59 7.75 1.76
CA ASP A 100 -7.04 8.65 0.71
C ASP A 100 -5.90 9.59 0.32
N GLU A 101 -6.21 10.59 -0.50
CA GLU A 101 -5.22 11.55 -0.98
C GLU A 101 -4.59 12.39 0.14
N LEU A 102 -5.24 12.47 1.29
CA LEU A 102 -4.78 13.28 2.41
C LEU A 102 -3.98 12.47 3.44
N THR A 103 -3.82 11.17 3.23
CA THR A 103 -3.12 10.31 4.19
C THR A 103 -1.63 10.62 4.23
N PHE A 104 -1.01 10.84 3.08
CA PHE A 104 0.43 11.09 2.98
C PHE A 104 0.73 12.34 2.18
N VAL A 105 1.88 12.95 2.45
CA VAL A 105 2.41 14.06 1.66
C VAL A 105 3.89 13.81 1.38
N PRO A 106 4.44 14.32 0.26
CA PRO A 106 5.87 14.19 0.00
C PRO A 106 6.66 15.08 0.95
N GLU A 107 7.79 14.58 1.38
CA GLU A 107 8.73 15.39 2.14
C GLU A 107 9.34 16.48 1.30
#